data_3effae92c1df189ed0149ac239ec860d
#
_entry.id   3effae92c1df189ed0149ac239ec860d
#
_cell.length_a   1.000
_cell.length_b   1.000
_cell.length_c   1.000
_cell.angle_alpha   90.00
_cell.angle_beta   90.00
_cell.angle_gamma   90.00
#
_symmetry.space_group_name_H-M   'P 1'
#
loop_
_entity.id
_entity.type
_entity.pdbx_description
1 polymer ?
#
loop_
_entity_poly.entity_id
_entity_poly.type
_entity_poly.pdbx_seq_one_letter_code
_entity_poly.pdbx_strand_id
1 'polypeptide(L)'
;QTETVLKQALRENVKPILFINKVDRLIKEVKLTPEAMQQKFVEIIAKVNKFIEVQAPEEFKEKWKVNIQDGSVAFGSAFHNWGISLPYMQKKGITFKDIIDAYESGNYKDLAKKAPIHEVVLDMTVKHHANPIESQKYRIPKIWHGDLETNLGKSLISCDPNGPVAFIVTKIVVDKHAGEIATGRLFSGTLTMGKEVYLN
;
A
#
# COMPACT_ATOMS: atom_id res chain seq x y z
N GLN A 1 4.01 -17.26 3.83
CA GLN A 1 4.04 -16.39 2.63
C GLN A 1 3.86 -14.90 3.01
N THR A 2 2.81 -14.52 3.75
CA THR A 2 2.57 -13.10 4.11
C THR A 2 3.71 -12.49 4.92
N GLU A 3 4.25 -13.19 5.90
CA GLU A 3 5.39 -12.72 6.70
C GLU A 3 6.65 -12.53 5.85
N THR A 4 6.90 -13.41 4.89
CA THR A 4 8.05 -13.30 3.98
C THR A 4 7.95 -12.03 3.12
N VAL A 5 6.77 -11.79 2.53
CA VAL A 5 6.52 -10.61 1.70
C VAL A 5 6.58 -9.33 2.53
N LEU A 6 5.98 -9.34 3.72
CA LEU A 6 6.03 -8.20 4.64
C LEU A 6 7.46 -7.89 5.07
N LYS A 7 8.28 -8.90 5.40
CA LYS A 7 9.70 -8.73 5.73
C LYS A 7 10.48 -8.10 4.59
N GLN A 8 10.24 -8.54 3.35
CA GLN A 8 10.87 -7.98 2.17
C GLN A 8 10.47 -6.51 1.97
N ALA A 9 9.16 -6.20 2.06
CA ALA A 9 8.67 -4.82 1.94
C ALA A 9 9.28 -3.88 2.99
N LEU A 10 9.36 -4.31 4.25
CA LEU A 10 9.98 -3.52 5.33
C LEU A 10 11.47 -3.27 5.08
N ARG A 11 12.21 -4.26 4.57
CA ARG A 11 13.62 -4.09 4.19
C ARG A 11 13.82 -3.09 3.06
N GLU A 12 12.87 -3.04 2.13
CA GLU A 12 12.84 -2.07 1.02
C GLU A 12 12.27 -0.70 1.41
N ASN A 13 12.07 -0.47 2.72
CA ASN A 13 11.48 0.77 3.24
C ASN A 13 10.10 1.10 2.64
N VAL A 14 9.22 0.10 2.58
CA VAL A 14 7.84 0.27 2.18
C VAL A 14 6.95 0.19 3.42
N LYS A 15 6.20 1.27 3.69
CA LYS A 15 5.21 1.31 4.78
C LYS A 15 4.07 0.34 4.49
N PRO A 16 3.73 -0.59 5.39
CA PRO A 16 2.62 -1.52 5.18
C PRO A 16 1.25 -0.87 5.47
N ILE A 17 0.23 -1.39 4.82
CA ILE A 17 -1.18 -1.26 5.19
C ILE A 17 -1.76 -2.67 5.31
N LEU A 18 -2.79 -2.86 6.12
CA LEU A 18 -3.36 -4.17 6.39
C LEU A 18 -4.80 -4.28 5.91
N PHE A 19 -5.07 -5.19 4.97
CA PHE A 19 -6.41 -5.57 4.58
C PHE A 19 -6.71 -7.01 5.02
N ILE A 20 -7.64 -7.18 5.96
CA ILE A 20 -8.06 -8.49 6.46
C ILE A 20 -9.15 -9.03 5.52
N ASN A 21 -8.76 -9.94 4.66
CA ASN A 21 -9.63 -10.52 3.64
C ASN A 21 -10.41 -11.75 4.16
N LYS A 22 -11.39 -12.20 3.38
CA LYS A 22 -12.20 -13.40 3.62
C LYS A 22 -13.11 -13.33 4.84
N VAL A 23 -13.59 -12.13 5.19
CA VAL A 23 -14.55 -11.93 6.29
C VAL A 23 -15.87 -12.65 6.02
N ASP A 24 -16.25 -12.80 4.74
CA ASP A 24 -17.40 -13.64 4.31
C ASP A 24 -17.34 -15.05 4.86
N ARG A 25 -16.15 -15.67 4.90
CA ARG A 25 -15.99 -17.03 5.46
C ARG A 25 -16.09 -17.05 6.97
N LEU A 26 -15.62 -16.01 7.66
CA LEU A 26 -15.76 -15.90 9.11
C LEU A 26 -17.25 -15.84 9.50
N ILE A 27 -18.07 -15.19 8.70
CA ILE A 27 -19.51 -15.06 8.91
C ILE A 27 -20.24 -16.35 8.49
N LYS A 28 -20.04 -16.85 7.28
CA LYS A 28 -20.85 -17.95 6.71
C LYS A 28 -20.38 -19.34 7.13
N GLU A 29 -19.06 -19.57 7.10
CA GLU A 29 -18.49 -20.91 7.32
C GLU A 29 -18.17 -21.15 8.80
N VAL A 30 -17.47 -20.19 9.43
CA VAL A 30 -17.04 -20.31 10.83
C VAL A 30 -18.14 -19.87 11.80
N LYS A 31 -19.08 -19.04 11.35
CA LYS A 31 -20.21 -18.50 12.12
C LYS A 31 -19.76 -17.83 13.41
N LEU A 32 -18.71 -17.01 13.34
CA LEU A 32 -18.21 -16.25 14.49
C LEU A 32 -19.23 -15.20 14.91
N THR A 33 -19.38 -15.00 16.22
CA THR A 33 -20.09 -13.83 16.74
C THR A 33 -19.32 -12.54 16.43
N PRO A 34 -19.98 -11.37 16.43
CA PRO A 34 -19.31 -10.09 16.23
C PRO A 34 -18.11 -9.88 17.17
N GLU A 35 -18.26 -10.26 18.44
CA GLU A 35 -17.23 -10.13 19.47
C GLU A 35 -16.03 -11.05 19.18
N ALA A 36 -16.28 -12.31 18.82
CA ALA A 36 -15.23 -13.26 18.44
C ALA A 36 -14.48 -12.82 17.18
N MET A 37 -15.18 -12.17 16.24
CA MET A 37 -14.59 -11.61 15.04
C MET A 37 -13.71 -10.40 15.34
N GLN A 38 -14.16 -9.51 16.21
CA GLN A 38 -13.36 -8.37 16.69
C GLN A 38 -12.10 -8.86 17.41
N GLN A 39 -12.21 -9.84 18.30
CA GLN A 39 -11.07 -10.42 18.98
C GLN A 39 -10.04 -10.99 18.00
N LYS A 40 -10.50 -11.70 16.98
CA LYS A 40 -9.63 -12.23 15.91
C LYS A 40 -8.92 -11.13 15.12
N PHE A 41 -9.60 -10.02 14.83
CA PHE A 41 -8.98 -8.89 14.15
C PHE A 41 -7.91 -8.23 15.02
N VAL A 42 -8.18 -8.04 16.31
CA VAL A 42 -7.20 -7.51 17.27
C VAL A 42 -5.94 -8.40 17.32
N GLU A 43 -6.11 -9.73 17.36
CA GLU A 43 -4.98 -10.66 17.34
C GLU A 43 -4.16 -10.59 16.06
N ILE A 44 -4.81 -10.45 14.89
CA ILE A 44 -4.12 -10.30 13.60
C ILE A 44 -3.32 -9.00 13.58
N ILE A 45 -3.93 -7.89 14.01
CA ILE A 45 -3.28 -6.59 14.06
C ILE A 45 -2.09 -6.60 15.02
N ALA A 46 -2.26 -7.20 16.21
CA ALA A 46 -1.18 -7.33 17.18
C ALA A 46 0.01 -8.13 16.63
N LYS A 47 -0.25 -9.23 15.92
CA LYS A 47 0.79 -10.04 15.26
C LYS A 47 1.53 -9.25 14.20
N VAL A 48 0.79 -8.52 13.34
CA VAL A 48 1.39 -7.67 12.29
C VAL A 48 2.24 -6.58 12.91
N ASN A 49 1.74 -5.89 13.92
CA ASN A 49 2.48 -4.81 14.60
C ASN A 49 3.73 -5.31 15.32
N LYS A 50 3.65 -6.48 15.97
CA LYS A 50 4.83 -7.12 16.56
C LYS A 50 5.87 -7.47 15.49
N PHE A 51 5.43 -7.93 14.32
CA PHE A 51 6.32 -8.23 13.21
C PHE A 51 6.99 -6.96 12.66
N ILE A 52 6.24 -5.86 12.51
CA ILE A 52 6.75 -4.55 12.11
C ILE A 52 7.79 -4.05 13.12
N GLU A 53 7.51 -4.14 14.41
CA GLU A 53 8.41 -3.73 15.49
C GLU A 53 9.76 -4.45 15.44
N VAL A 54 9.76 -5.74 15.07
CA VAL A 54 10.99 -6.54 14.98
C VAL A 54 11.75 -6.33 13.68
N GLN A 55 11.05 -6.11 12.55
CA GLN A 55 11.65 -6.16 11.22
C GLN A 55 11.85 -4.79 10.56
N ALA A 56 11.09 -3.76 10.96
CA ALA A 56 11.21 -2.43 10.38
C ALA A 56 12.51 -1.74 10.82
N PRO A 57 13.06 -0.82 10.00
CA PRO A 57 14.15 0.06 10.44
C PRO A 57 13.75 0.85 11.69
N GLU A 58 14.70 1.12 12.59
CA GLU A 58 14.47 1.74 13.92
C GLU A 58 13.64 3.01 13.83
N GLU A 59 13.94 3.88 12.88
CA GLU A 59 13.26 5.16 12.64
C GLU A 59 11.78 5.03 12.24
N PHE A 60 11.33 3.83 11.79
CA PHE A 60 9.99 3.57 11.27
C PHE A 60 9.17 2.62 12.14
N LYS A 61 9.75 1.92 13.11
CA LYS A 61 9.07 0.90 13.92
C LYS A 61 7.74 1.37 14.48
N GLU A 62 7.71 2.53 15.13
CA GLU A 62 6.47 3.08 15.69
C GLU A 62 5.58 3.72 14.63
N LYS A 63 6.17 4.43 13.66
CA LYS A 63 5.43 5.17 12.63
C LYS A 63 4.72 4.27 11.63
N TRP A 64 5.18 3.02 11.46
CA TRP A 64 4.65 2.08 10.47
C TRP A 64 3.73 1.03 11.06
N LYS A 65 3.51 1.04 12.38
CA LYS A 65 2.46 0.23 13.00
C LYS A 65 1.11 0.55 12.38
N VAL A 66 0.35 -0.50 12.08
CA VAL A 66 -0.99 -0.34 11.51
C VAL A 66 -2.01 -0.15 12.62
N ASN A 67 -3.00 0.70 12.38
CA ASN A 67 -4.00 1.09 13.36
C ASN A 67 -5.40 1.16 12.71
N ILE A 68 -6.41 0.70 13.43
CA ILE A 68 -7.82 0.78 13.01
C ILE A 68 -8.28 2.24 12.95
N GLN A 69 -7.86 3.06 13.93
CA GLN A 69 -8.34 4.44 14.09
C GLN A 69 -7.92 5.35 12.93
N ASP A 70 -6.71 5.18 12.41
CA ASP A 70 -6.19 5.99 11.31
C ASP A 70 -6.59 5.46 9.92
N GLY A 71 -7.20 4.26 9.86
CA GLY A 71 -7.63 3.61 8.64
C GLY A 71 -6.52 2.89 7.88
N SER A 72 -5.35 2.66 8.48
CA SER A 72 -4.31 1.79 7.90
C SER A 72 -4.66 0.30 8.00
N VAL A 73 -5.75 -0.03 8.70
CA VAL A 73 -6.37 -1.34 8.76
C VAL A 73 -7.77 -1.28 8.17
N ALA A 74 -8.07 -2.20 7.27
CA ALA A 74 -9.41 -2.45 6.77
C ALA A 74 -9.69 -3.95 6.73
N PHE A 75 -10.96 -4.31 6.60
CA PHE A 75 -11.41 -5.68 6.48
C PHE A 75 -12.53 -5.81 5.44
N GLY A 76 -12.71 -7.00 4.90
CA GLY A 76 -13.73 -7.21 3.88
C GLY A 76 -13.67 -8.55 3.19
N SER A 77 -14.34 -8.60 2.05
CA SER A 77 -14.35 -9.76 1.15
C SER A 77 -14.03 -9.31 -0.27
N ALA A 78 -12.87 -9.69 -0.77
CA ALA A 78 -12.52 -9.49 -2.17
C ALA A 78 -13.44 -10.30 -3.10
N PHE A 79 -13.89 -11.46 -2.67
CA PHE A 79 -14.83 -12.30 -3.43
C PHE A 79 -16.19 -11.62 -3.61
N HIS A 80 -16.71 -10.94 -2.58
CA HIS A 80 -17.96 -10.21 -2.64
C HIS A 80 -17.78 -8.70 -2.94
N ASN A 81 -16.55 -8.25 -3.28
CA ASN A 81 -16.21 -6.88 -3.70
C ASN A 81 -16.54 -5.77 -2.69
N TRP A 82 -16.48 -6.04 -1.39
CA TRP A 82 -16.66 -5.01 -0.38
C TRP A 82 -15.48 -4.93 0.59
N GLY A 83 -15.24 -3.73 1.11
CA GLY A 83 -14.23 -3.46 2.11
C GLY A 83 -14.61 -2.29 3.00
N ILE A 84 -14.16 -2.30 4.25
CA ILE A 84 -14.51 -1.29 5.25
C ILE A 84 -13.30 -1.02 6.12
N SER A 85 -12.98 0.26 6.32
CA SER A 85 -12.10 0.75 7.39
C SER A 85 -12.95 1.53 8.40
N LEU A 86 -12.44 1.74 9.61
CA LEU A 86 -13.19 2.50 10.62
C LEU A 86 -13.55 3.93 10.16
N PRO A 87 -12.62 4.72 9.58
CA PRO A 87 -12.98 6.03 9.04
C PRO A 87 -14.03 5.96 7.92
N TYR A 88 -13.99 4.91 7.09
CA TYR A 88 -14.97 4.72 6.04
C TYR A 88 -16.36 4.38 6.61
N MET A 89 -16.42 3.51 7.64
CA MET A 89 -17.66 3.21 8.37
C MET A 89 -18.30 4.48 8.92
N GLN A 90 -17.51 5.32 9.59
CA GLN A 90 -17.99 6.59 10.16
C GLN A 90 -18.50 7.55 9.08
N LYS A 91 -17.76 7.68 7.97
CA LYS A 91 -18.13 8.56 6.85
C LYS A 91 -19.42 8.13 6.15
N LYS A 92 -19.63 6.82 5.98
CA LYS A 92 -20.79 6.25 5.25
C LYS A 92 -21.96 5.86 6.17
N GLY A 93 -21.80 5.94 7.49
CA GLY A 93 -22.82 5.50 8.46
C GLY A 93 -23.07 3.99 8.42
N ILE A 94 -22.09 3.18 8.04
CA ILE A 94 -22.20 1.72 7.99
C ILE A 94 -21.75 1.18 9.34
N THR A 95 -22.53 0.27 9.91
CA THR A 95 -22.21 -0.41 11.17
C THR A 95 -21.78 -1.85 10.93
N PHE A 96 -21.15 -2.46 11.94
CA PHE A 96 -20.81 -3.89 11.89
C PHE A 96 -22.07 -4.78 11.79
N LYS A 97 -23.16 -4.33 12.38
CA LYS A 97 -24.46 -5.00 12.29
C LYS A 97 -24.97 -5.03 10.84
N ASP A 98 -24.85 -3.94 10.09
CA ASP A 98 -25.29 -3.90 8.69
C ASP A 98 -24.56 -4.95 7.84
N ILE A 99 -23.31 -5.26 8.17
CA ILE A 99 -22.53 -6.32 7.50
C ILE A 99 -23.15 -7.69 7.79
N ILE A 100 -23.42 -7.98 9.07
CA ILE A 100 -24.03 -9.25 9.49
C ILE A 100 -25.40 -9.42 8.83
N ASP A 101 -26.26 -8.41 8.96
CA ASP A 101 -27.62 -8.41 8.41
C ASP A 101 -27.60 -8.61 6.88
N ALA A 102 -26.63 -8.02 6.16
CA ALA A 102 -26.46 -8.22 4.73
C ALA A 102 -26.12 -9.67 4.36
N TYR A 103 -25.38 -10.37 5.21
CA TYR A 103 -25.06 -11.78 5.01
C TYR A 103 -26.21 -12.72 5.40
N GLU A 104 -26.94 -12.42 6.46
CA GLU A 104 -28.11 -13.18 6.89
C GLU A 104 -29.25 -13.08 5.88
N SER A 105 -29.47 -11.88 5.33
CA SER A 105 -30.51 -11.64 4.29
C SER A 105 -30.06 -12.01 2.87
N GLY A 106 -28.79 -12.35 2.64
CA GLY A 106 -28.22 -12.61 1.31
C GLY A 106 -27.95 -11.36 0.46
N ASN A 107 -28.13 -10.16 1.03
CA ASN A 107 -27.98 -8.86 0.33
C ASN A 107 -26.55 -8.31 0.30
N TYR A 108 -25.52 -9.16 0.31
CA TYR A 108 -24.12 -8.74 0.25
C TYR A 108 -23.76 -7.94 -1.02
N LYS A 109 -24.55 -8.04 -2.11
CA LYS A 109 -24.40 -7.19 -3.29
C LYS A 109 -24.68 -5.71 -3.03
N ASP A 110 -25.60 -5.40 -2.14
CA ASP A 110 -25.90 -4.02 -1.76
C ASP A 110 -24.82 -3.47 -0.83
N LEU A 111 -24.23 -4.31 0.01
CA LEU A 111 -23.05 -3.96 0.78
C LEU A 111 -21.87 -3.59 -0.14
N ALA A 112 -21.65 -4.34 -1.22
CA ALA A 112 -20.62 -4.04 -2.22
C ALA A 112 -20.86 -2.70 -2.95
N LYS A 113 -22.12 -2.29 -3.14
CA LYS A 113 -22.42 -0.96 -3.70
C LYS A 113 -22.19 0.17 -2.70
N LYS A 114 -22.50 -0.06 -1.42
CA LYS A 114 -22.32 0.93 -0.35
C LYS A 114 -20.87 1.10 0.07
N ALA A 115 -20.11 0.03 0.05
CA ALA A 115 -18.70 -0.03 0.48
C ALA A 115 -17.84 -0.83 -0.51
N PRO A 116 -17.68 -0.35 -1.76
CA PRO A 116 -16.89 -1.06 -2.75
C PRO A 116 -15.42 -1.14 -2.34
N ILE A 117 -14.84 -2.34 -2.42
CA ILE A 117 -13.48 -2.63 -1.95
C ILE A 117 -12.42 -1.70 -2.54
N HIS A 118 -12.59 -1.30 -3.81
CA HIS A 118 -11.63 -0.44 -4.48
C HIS A 118 -11.57 0.97 -3.88
N GLU A 119 -12.70 1.56 -3.45
CA GLU A 119 -12.69 2.85 -2.78
C GLU A 119 -11.87 2.77 -1.47
N VAL A 120 -12.11 1.73 -0.67
CA VAL A 120 -11.42 1.57 0.61
C VAL A 120 -9.93 1.33 0.44
N VAL A 121 -9.54 0.42 -0.46
CA VAL A 121 -8.12 0.07 -0.68
C VAL A 121 -7.36 1.24 -1.30
N LEU A 122 -7.95 1.97 -2.24
CA LEU A 122 -7.32 3.14 -2.85
C LEU A 122 -7.20 4.30 -1.84
N ASP A 123 -8.23 4.54 -1.03
CA ASP A 123 -8.19 5.56 0.04
C ASP A 123 -7.08 5.24 1.06
N MET A 124 -6.97 3.98 1.49
CA MET A 124 -5.87 3.52 2.34
C MET A 124 -4.50 3.76 1.69
N THR A 125 -4.37 3.45 0.40
CA THR A 125 -3.12 3.62 -0.35
C THR A 125 -2.71 5.08 -0.42
N VAL A 126 -3.63 5.95 -0.82
CA VAL A 126 -3.38 7.40 -0.95
C VAL A 126 -3.05 8.04 0.41
N LYS A 127 -3.72 7.60 1.47
CA LYS A 127 -3.56 8.18 2.81
C LYS A 127 -2.29 7.71 3.52
N HIS A 128 -1.87 6.47 3.33
CA HIS A 128 -0.84 5.84 4.18
C HIS A 128 0.47 5.54 3.46
N HIS A 129 0.48 5.40 2.13
CA HIS A 129 1.73 5.23 1.41
C HIS A 129 2.37 6.57 1.10
N ALA A 130 3.69 6.62 1.28
CA ALA A 130 4.47 7.79 0.93
C ALA A 130 4.45 8.03 -0.57
N ASN A 131 4.20 9.28 -0.98
CA ASN A 131 4.37 9.70 -2.36
C ASN A 131 5.87 9.71 -2.76
N PRO A 132 6.22 9.88 -4.05
CA PRO A 132 7.62 9.88 -4.47
C PRO A 132 8.48 10.92 -3.76
N ILE A 133 7.97 12.14 -3.55
CA ILE A 133 8.71 13.23 -2.87
C ILE A 133 9.05 12.87 -1.42
N GLU A 134 8.13 12.21 -0.72
CA GLU A 134 8.35 11.75 0.65
C GLU A 134 9.26 10.52 0.69
N SER A 135 9.01 9.54 -0.19
CA SER A 135 9.75 8.27 -0.17
C SER A 135 11.20 8.43 -0.63
N GLN A 136 11.51 9.33 -1.56
CA GLN A 136 12.88 9.53 -2.03
C GLN A 136 13.80 10.11 -0.95
N LYS A 137 13.29 10.89 -0.01
CA LYS A 137 14.08 11.44 1.10
C LYS A 137 14.81 10.36 1.92
N TYR A 138 14.17 9.22 2.15
CA TYR A 138 14.76 8.12 2.93
C TYR A 138 15.24 6.94 2.07
N ARG A 139 14.80 6.83 0.82
CA ARG A 139 15.22 5.75 -0.09
C ARG A 139 16.47 6.09 -0.87
N ILE A 140 16.60 7.30 -1.39
CA ILE A 140 17.75 7.73 -2.20
C ILE A 140 19.07 7.53 -1.44
N PRO A 141 19.23 7.94 -0.18
CA PRO A 141 20.48 7.71 0.56
C PRO A 141 20.89 6.24 0.70
N LYS A 142 19.96 5.31 0.51
CA LYS A 142 20.22 3.86 0.59
C LYS A 142 20.57 3.21 -0.75
N ILE A 143 20.04 3.75 -1.84
CA ILE A 143 20.18 3.14 -3.18
C ILE A 143 21.19 3.86 -4.06
N TRP A 144 21.52 5.10 -3.76
CA TRP A 144 22.48 5.89 -4.50
C TRP A 144 23.68 6.23 -3.61
N HIS A 145 24.87 5.80 -4.04
CA HIS A 145 26.10 5.93 -3.26
C HIS A 145 26.95 7.14 -3.65
N GLY A 146 26.45 8.01 -4.52
CA GLY A 146 27.08 9.27 -4.86
C GLY A 146 26.90 10.34 -3.79
N ASP A 147 27.53 11.50 -3.97
CA ASP A 147 27.43 12.63 -3.07
C ASP A 147 26.06 13.30 -3.16
N LEU A 148 25.30 13.25 -2.06
CA LEU A 148 23.95 13.82 -1.95
C LEU A 148 23.93 15.34 -2.02
N GLU A 149 25.05 16.03 -1.79
CA GLU A 149 25.14 17.47 -1.87
C GLU A 149 25.31 18.00 -3.31
N THR A 150 25.59 17.14 -4.25
CA THR A 150 25.65 17.50 -5.68
C THR A 150 24.28 17.92 -6.22
N ASN A 151 24.26 18.62 -7.35
CA ASN A 151 23.03 18.98 -8.04
C ASN A 151 22.16 17.73 -8.34
N LEU A 152 22.77 16.64 -8.78
CA LEU A 152 22.06 15.38 -9.03
C LEU A 152 21.52 14.79 -7.72
N GLY A 153 22.32 14.70 -6.65
CA GLY A 153 21.90 14.18 -5.36
C GLY A 153 20.68 14.92 -4.78
N LYS A 154 20.73 16.24 -4.79
CA LYS A 154 19.61 17.10 -4.36
C LYS A 154 18.36 16.89 -5.22
N SER A 155 18.52 16.81 -6.54
CA SER A 155 17.42 16.57 -7.47
C SER A 155 16.78 15.20 -7.29
N LEU A 156 17.58 14.16 -6.99
CA LEU A 156 17.09 12.83 -6.66
C LEU A 156 16.24 12.82 -5.39
N ILE A 157 16.69 13.48 -4.32
CA ILE A 157 15.96 13.54 -3.04
C ILE A 157 14.65 14.31 -3.18
N SER A 158 14.66 15.43 -3.93
CA SER A 158 13.50 16.32 -4.08
C SER A 158 12.54 15.91 -5.20
N CYS A 159 12.86 14.89 -6.01
CA CYS A 159 12.12 14.57 -7.24
C CYS A 159 12.04 15.78 -8.20
N ASP A 160 13.09 16.55 -8.33
CA ASP A 160 13.08 17.80 -9.09
C ASP A 160 12.81 17.55 -10.59
N PRO A 161 11.68 18.02 -11.16
CA PRO A 161 11.38 17.84 -12.58
C PRO A 161 12.28 18.66 -13.51
N ASN A 162 12.94 19.69 -13.00
CA ASN A 162 13.85 20.57 -13.74
C ASN A 162 15.32 20.19 -13.53
N GLY A 163 15.59 19.23 -12.66
CA GLY A 163 16.94 18.73 -12.39
C GLY A 163 17.50 17.84 -13.51
N PRO A 164 18.70 17.31 -13.33
CA PRO A 164 19.29 16.33 -14.24
C PRO A 164 18.38 15.11 -14.39
N VAL A 165 18.26 14.59 -15.61
CA VAL A 165 17.50 13.36 -15.86
C VAL A 165 18.21 12.18 -15.26
N ALA A 166 17.55 11.47 -14.33
CA ALA A 166 18.01 10.23 -13.75
C ALA A 166 16.91 9.16 -13.84
N PHE A 167 17.14 8.18 -14.70
CA PHE A 167 16.19 7.10 -14.98
C PHE A 167 16.87 5.75 -14.79
N ILE A 168 16.27 4.85 -14.01
CA ILE A 168 16.74 3.48 -13.84
C ILE A 168 15.85 2.54 -14.62
N VAL A 169 16.43 1.82 -15.58
CA VAL A 169 15.75 0.76 -16.34
C VAL A 169 15.55 -0.44 -15.42
N THR A 170 14.31 -0.85 -15.22
CA THR A 170 13.95 -2.03 -14.40
C THR A 170 13.52 -3.21 -15.23
N LYS A 171 13.09 -2.99 -16.47
CA LYS A 171 12.66 -4.05 -17.38
C LYS A 171 12.85 -3.62 -18.84
N ILE A 172 13.33 -4.54 -19.68
CA ILE A 172 13.34 -4.42 -21.13
C ILE A 172 12.34 -5.42 -21.69
N VAL A 173 11.48 -4.94 -22.56
CA VAL A 173 10.49 -5.78 -23.30
C VAL A 173 10.75 -5.61 -24.78
N VAL A 174 10.82 -6.71 -25.51
CA VAL A 174 10.95 -6.69 -26.95
C VAL A 174 9.57 -6.73 -27.58
N ASP A 175 9.18 -5.65 -28.24
CA ASP A 175 7.97 -5.56 -29.03
C ASP A 175 8.28 -5.82 -30.51
N LYS A 176 7.38 -6.53 -31.22
CA LYS A 176 7.61 -6.91 -32.62
C LYS A 176 7.65 -5.70 -33.60
N HIS A 177 7.03 -4.59 -33.22
CA HIS A 177 6.92 -3.38 -34.06
C HIS A 177 7.77 -2.23 -33.57
N ALA A 178 7.88 -2.06 -32.25
CA ALA A 178 8.60 -0.96 -31.60
C ALA A 178 10.07 -1.32 -31.23
N GLY A 179 10.45 -2.59 -31.36
CA GLY A 179 11.79 -3.05 -30.98
C GLY A 179 11.93 -3.17 -29.45
N GLU A 180 13.09 -2.80 -28.93
CA GLU A 180 13.35 -2.85 -27.50
C GLU A 180 12.72 -1.65 -26.77
N ILE A 181 11.84 -1.94 -25.80
CA ILE A 181 11.19 -0.95 -24.96
C ILE A 181 11.78 -1.08 -23.55
N ALA A 182 12.52 -0.07 -23.14
CA ALA A 182 13.02 0.05 -21.78
C ALA A 182 11.96 0.72 -20.88
N THR A 183 11.55 0.00 -19.85
CA THR A 183 10.65 0.52 -18.80
C THR A 183 11.42 0.69 -17.50
N GLY A 184 11.08 1.71 -16.72
CA GLY A 184 11.81 1.97 -15.49
C GLY A 184 11.21 3.08 -14.66
N ARG A 185 12.02 3.60 -13.74
CA ARG A 185 11.63 4.67 -12.84
C ARG A 185 12.45 5.93 -13.10
N LEU A 186 11.76 7.03 -13.32
CA LEU A 186 12.35 8.37 -13.35
C LEU A 186 12.44 8.92 -11.92
N PHE A 187 13.64 9.25 -11.48
CA PHE A 187 13.90 9.76 -10.13
C PHE A 187 14.02 11.28 -10.09
N SER A 188 14.54 11.88 -11.15
CA SER A 188 14.62 13.35 -11.32
C SER A 188 14.65 13.72 -12.78
N GLY A 189 14.41 14.99 -13.08
CA GLY A 189 14.34 15.53 -14.42
C GLY A 189 13.05 15.20 -15.15
N THR A 190 12.99 15.59 -16.42
CA THR A 190 11.84 15.34 -17.31
C THR A 190 12.32 14.69 -18.61
N LEU A 191 11.74 13.54 -18.95
CA LEU A 191 11.94 12.89 -20.24
C LEU A 191 10.89 13.40 -21.23
N THR A 192 11.36 13.86 -22.40
CA THR A 192 10.51 14.26 -23.51
C THR A 192 10.85 13.48 -24.77
N MET A 193 9.85 13.20 -25.58
CA MET A 193 10.03 12.50 -26.85
C MET A 193 11.04 13.23 -27.74
N GLY A 194 11.96 12.48 -28.36
CA GLY A 194 12.97 13.01 -29.27
C GLY A 194 14.22 13.61 -28.61
N LYS A 195 14.32 13.58 -27.26
CA LYS A 195 15.57 13.96 -26.58
C LYS A 195 16.58 12.82 -26.56
N GLU A 196 17.85 13.18 -26.78
CA GLU A 196 18.96 12.26 -26.54
C GLU A 196 19.19 12.03 -25.05
N VAL A 197 19.50 10.80 -24.69
CA VAL A 197 19.83 10.38 -23.32
C VAL A 197 21.14 9.59 -23.31
N TYR A 198 21.88 9.67 -22.23
CA TYR A 198 23.08 8.87 -22.04
C TYR A 198 22.70 7.57 -21.32
N LEU A 199 23.25 6.46 -21.77
CA LEU A 199 23.19 5.15 -21.13
C LEU A 199 24.53 4.89 -20.44
N ASN A 200 24.49 4.66 -19.12
CA ASN A 200 25.63 4.30 -18.28
C ASN A 200 25.48 2.87 -17.75
#